data_fbc7c76b22dfc83d2eae0f4f6d74fb0e
#
_entry.id   fbc7c76b22dfc83d2eae0f4f6d74fb0e
#
_cell.length_a   1.000
_cell.length_b   1.000
_cell.length_c   1.000
_cell.angle_alpha   90.00
_cell.angle_beta   90.00
_cell.angle_gamma   90.00
#
_symmetry.space_group_name_H-M   'P 1'
#
loop_
_entity.id
_entity.type
_entity.pdbx_description
1 polymer ?
#
loop_
_entity_poly.entity_id
_entity_poly.type
_entity_poly.pdbx_seq_one_letter_code
_entity_poly.pdbx_strand_id
1 'polypeptide(L)'
;MKKIIAITRGDGCGPEVVNEGIKILKIVAEFTDYDFEFNDAPAGGEVWKVFGTNLPEKSFDTIKKSDALLFGAIGLPDLPPGIAESAIMKIRQGLDLYINLRPVKLYNVLREKCPLKSEFIGKGIDITFVRENTEGLYKNIGKLGEDSAENLMVYTREGCERIMKFAFEFAKKNRHKIVTSVDKANILNTSKLWRKIFHEMSGDYSNIETEDIYIDAFTQWLIRAPDRFQTVVTGNMFGDIISDEGAFLIGSLGMGPSGNIHPGKVSMYEPIHGSAPDIAGKGIANPIGTILSVKLMFEESFHSSEIGKEIDNAVEAALQEGRTLDIESKSLKTLSTIEMGDLIASKLKNKLKA
;
A
#
# COMPACT_ATOMS: atom_id res chain seq x y z
N MET A 1 -23.87 8.71 -5.23
CA MET A 1 -23.55 7.23 -5.20
C MET A 1 -23.25 6.80 -3.76
N LYS A 2 -24.16 6.05 -3.12
CA LYS A 2 -23.94 5.59 -1.75
C LYS A 2 -22.87 4.49 -1.73
N LYS A 3 -21.91 4.61 -0.78
CA LYS A 3 -20.84 3.65 -0.53
C LYS A 3 -20.69 3.39 0.96
N ILE A 4 -20.51 2.15 1.35
CA ILE A 4 -20.28 1.72 2.73
C ILE A 4 -18.79 1.46 2.92
N ILE A 5 -18.18 2.18 3.85
CA ILE A 5 -16.76 2.05 4.18
C ILE A 5 -16.62 1.44 5.57
N ALA A 6 -16.04 0.25 5.65
CA ALA A 6 -15.58 -0.27 6.92
C ALA A 6 -14.35 0.52 7.40
N ILE A 7 -14.29 0.79 8.69
CA ILE A 7 -13.20 1.56 9.30
C ILE A 7 -12.54 0.70 10.39
N THR A 8 -11.28 0.37 10.18
CA THR A 8 -10.41 -0.21 11.19
C THR A 8 -9.32 0.79 11.53
N ARG A 9 -9.42 1.43 12.70
CA ARG A 9 -8.39 2.40 13.13
C ARG A 9 -7.09 1.71 13.54
N GLY A 10 -7.20 0.49 14.12
CA GLY A 10 -6.04 -0.28 14.55
C GLY A 10 -5.38 0.26 15.81
N ASP A 11 -4.06 0.13 15.86
CA ASP A 11 -3.20 0.42 17.01
C ASP A 11 -2.28 1.62 16.75
N GLY A 12 -1.63 2.11 17.79
CA GLY A 12 -0.58 3.11 17.70
C GLY A 12 -1.01 4.41 17.02
N CYS A 13 -0.33 4.83 15.98
CA CYS A 13 -0.67 6.03 15.19
C CYS A 13 -1.85 5.81 14.22
N GLY A 14 -2.33 4.58 14.06
CA GLY A 14 -3.43 4.23 13.16
C GLY A 14 -4.68 5.11 13.32
N PRO A 15 -5.22 5.31 14.55
CA PRO A 15 -6.37 6.18 14.77
C PRO A 15 -6.18 7.62 14.27
N GLU A 16 -4.97 8.19 14.43
CA GLU A 16 -4.67 9.55 14.02
C GLU A 16 -4.72 9.68 12.50
N VAL A 17 -4.01 8.80 11.78
CA VAL A 17 -3.92 8.87 10.32
C VAL A 17 -5.22 8.47 9.61
N VAL A 18 -5.99 7.52 10.17
CA VAL A 18 -7.30 7.12 9.62
C VAL A 18 -8.32 8.27 9.70
N ASN A 19 -8.29 9.06 10.77
CA ASN A 19 -9.16 10.22 10.89
C ASN A 19 -8.92 11.23 9.75
N GLU A 20 -7.68 11.39 9.32
CA GLU A 20 -7.35 12.24 8.17
C GLU A 20 -7.82 11.63 6.85
N GLY A 21 -7.74 10.32 6.68
CA GLY A 21 -8.34 9.62 5.54
C GLY A 21 -9.86 9.79 5.47
N ILE A 22 -10.56 9.66 6.60
CA ILE A 22 -12.01 9.90 6.71
C ILE A 22 -12.36 11.36 6.38
N LYS A 23 -11.51 12.32 6.80
CA LYS A 23 -11.67 13.74 6.45
C LYS A 23 -11.70 13.93 4.94
N ILE A 24 -10.78 13.32 4.20
CA ILE A 24 -10.74 13.37 2.73
C ILE A 24 -12.01 12.78 2.12
N LEU A 25 -12.48 11.61 2.58
CA LEU A 25 -13.73 11.03 2.11
C LEU A 25 -14.92 11.98 2.32
N LYS A 26 -15.00 12.65 3.46
CA LYS A 26 -16.06 13.64 3.76
C LYS A 26 -15.99 14.85 2.82
N ILE A 27 -14.78 15.35 2.50
CA ILE A 27 -14.62 16.44 1.53
C ILE A 27 -15.09 15.99 0.14
N VAL A 28 -14.75 14.78 -0.29
CA VAL A 28 -15.25 14.26 -1.58
C VAL A 28 -16.78 14.19 -1.57
N ALA A 29 -17.41 13.70 -0.50
CA ALA A 29 -18.87 13.65 -0.40
C ALA A 29 -19.53 15.03 -0.44
N GLU A 30 -18.89 16.08 0.10
CA GLU A 30 -19.42 17.46 0.11
C GLU A 30 -19.50 18.07 -1.32
N PHE A 31 -18.60 17.65 -2.23
CA PHE A 31 -18.42 18.26 -3.55
C PHE A 31 -18.66 17.34 -4.74
N THR A 32 -19.14 16.13 -4.51
CA THR A 32 -19.44 15.15 -5.55
C THR A 32 -20.74 14.40 -5.23
N ASP A 33 -21.17 13.51 -6.13
CA ASP A 33 -22.36 12.66 -5.93
C ASP A 33 -22.11 11.45 -5.01
N TYR A 34 -20.94 11.35 -4.36
CA TYR A 34 -20.68 10.32 -3.39
C TYR A 34 -21.33 10.61 -2.05
N ASP A 35 -21.86 9.55 -1.42
CA ASP A 35 -22.39 9.55 -0.07
C ASP A 35 -21.77 8.36 0.67
N PHE A 36 -21.08 8.60 1.79
CA PHE A 36 -20.36 7.58 2.52
C PHE A 36 -21.01 7.27 3.86
N GLU A 37 -21.32 5.99 4.05
CA GLU A 37 -21.66 5.43 5.36
C GLU A 37 -20.41 4.79 5.96
N PHE A 38 -20.03 5.20 7.19
CA PHE A 38 -18.86 4.68 7.87
C PHE A 38 -19.25 3.69 8.96
N ASN A 39 -18.78 2.45 8.87
CA ASN A 39 -19.07 1.39 9.81
C ASN A 39 -17.79 0.94 10.52
N ASP A 40 -17.72 1.10 11.84
CA ASP A 40 -16.55 0.67 12.61
C ASP A 40 -16.43 -0.86 12.60
N ALA A 41 -15.24 -1.33 12.26
CA ALA A 41 -14.82 -2.73 12.24
C ALA A 41 -13.50 -2.89 13.03
N PRO A 42 -13.55 -2.79 14.36
CA PRO A 42 -12.35 -2.77 15.20
C PRO A 42 -11.56 -4.07 15.06
N ALA A 43 -10.24 -3.95 14.88
CA ALA A 43 -9.27 -5.04 14.85
C ALA A 43 -7.92 -4.54 15.37
N GLY A 44 -7.07 -5.46 15.81
CA GLY A 44 -5.71 -5.15 16.25
C GLY A 44 -5.39 -5.62 17.66
N GLY A 45 -4.30 -5.13 18.19
CA GLY A 45 -3.77 -5.50 19.49
C GLY A 45 -4.61 -4.95 20.65
N GLU A 46 -5.09 -3.70 20.57
CA GLU A 46 -5.97 -3.13 21.58
C GLU A 46 -7.30 -3.91 21.64
N VAL A 47 -7.83 -4.34 20.50
CA VAL A 47 -9.03 -5.19 20.45
C VAL A 47 -8.77 -6.55 21.08
N TRP A 48 -7.59 -7.13 20.86
CA TRP A 48 -7.20 -8.40 21.48
C TRP A 48 -7.14 -8.30 23.02
N LYS A 49 -6.59 -7.21 23.56
CA LYS A 49 -6.55 -6.99 25.02
C LYS A 49 -7.93 -7.01 25.67
N VAL A 50 -8.94 -6.49 24.95
CA VAL A 50 -10.31 -6.37 25.49
C VAL A 50 -11.13 -7.65 25.26
N PHE A 51 -11.02 -8.26 24.09
CA PHE A 51 -11.92 -9.34 23.66
C PHE A 51 -11.25 -10.72 23.55
N GLY A 52 -9.93 -10.83 23.75
CA GLY A 52 -9.18 -12.08 23.54
C GLY A 52 -9.10 -12.53 22.08
N THR A 53 -9.54 -11.68 21.15
CA THR A 53 -9.42 -11.88 19.70
C THR A 53 -8.99 -10.59 19.02
N ASN A 54 -8.09 -10.69 18.06
CA ASN A 54 -7.58 -9.54 17.31
C ASN A 54 -8.48 -9.11 16.13
N LEU A 55 -9.42 -9.96 15.74
CA LEU A 55 -10.45 -9.69 14.72
C LEU A 55 -11.76 -10.35 15.16
N PRO A 56 -12.66 -9.63 15.86
CA PRO A 56 -13.99 -10.15 16.19
C PRO A 56 -14.78 -10.53 14.94
N GLU A 57 -15.60 -11.58 15.01
CA GLU A 57 -16.42 -12.04 13.90
C GLU A 57 -17.33 -10.92 13.36
N LYS A 58 -17.94 -10.15 14.27
CA LYS A 58 -18.77 -8.99 13.92
C LYS A 58 -18.00 -7.96 13.08
N SER A 59 -16.73 -7.69 13.40
CA SER A 59 -15.88 -6.78 12.62
C SER A 59 -15.62 -7.33 11.23
N PHE A 60 -15.29 -8.62 11.12
CA PHE A 60 -15.06 -9.26 9.83
C PHE A 60 -16.34 -9.30 8.97
N ASP A 61 -17.51 -9.53 9.59
CA ASP A 61 -18.79 -9.47 8.88
C ASP A 61 -19.15 -8.05 8.42
N THR A 62 -18.81 -7.03 9.21
CA THR A 62 -18.94 -5.63 8.80
C THR A 62 -18.08 -5.34 7.57
N ILE A 63 -16.83 -5.79 7.57
CA ILE A 63 -15.91 -5.65 6.43
C ILE A 63 -16.50 -6.31 5.19
N LYS A 64 -16.95 -7.57 5.28
CA LYS A 64 -17.51 -8.31 4.14
C LYS A 64 -18.73 -7.63 3.49
N LYS A 65 -19.49 -6.86 4.26
CA LYS A 65 -20.71 -6.17 3.80
C LYS A 65 -20.45 -4.75 3.29
N SER A 66 -19.21 -4.28 3.34
CA SER A 66 -18.82 -2.94 2.90
C SER A 66 -18.34 -2.92 1.44
N ASP A 67 -18.28 -1.74 0.84
CA ASP A 67 -17.70 -1.53 -0.50
C ASP A 67 -16.17 -1.47 -0.46
N ALA A 68 -15.60 -0.99 0.65
CA ALA A 68 -14.16 -0.95 0.90
C ALA A 68 -13.87 -0.93 2.41
N LEU A 69 -12.62 -1.27 2.76
CA LEU A 69 -12.08 -1.12 4.12
C LEU A 69 -10.97 -0.08 4.10
N LEU A 70 -11.13 0.98 4.90
CA LEU A 70 -10.03 1.87 5.27
C LEU A 70 -9.42 1.37 6.57
N PHE A 71 -8.14 1.04 6.49
CA PHE A 71 -7.41 0.39 7.57
C PHE A 71 -6.22 1.27 7.99
N GLY A 72 -6.02 1.39 9.30
CA GLY A 72 -4.88 2.14 9.85
C GLY A 72 -3.63 1.28 9.92
N ALA A 73 -3.18 1.00 11.14
CA ALA A 73 -2.01 0.15 11.37
C ALA A 73 -2.27 -0.78 12.55
N ILE A 74 -1.62 -1.93 12.56
CA ILE A 74 -1.74 -2.89 13.66
C ILE A 74 -0.33 -3.25 14.15
N GLY A 75 -0.23 -3.38 15.47
CA GLY A 75 0.98 -3.83 16.14
C GLY A 75 1.15 -3.14 17.49
N LEU A 76 1.36 -3.92 18.54
CA LEU A 76 1.67 -3.44 19.88
C LEU A 76 2.89 -4.18 20.40
N PRO A 77 3.92 -3.48 20.89
CA PRO A 77 5.18 -4.08 21.33
C PRO A 77 5.04 -4.94 22.60
N ASP A 78 3.98 -4.75 23.36
CA ASP A 78 3.67 -5.49 24.60
C ASP A 78 2.86 -6.77 24.36
N LEU A 79 2.54 -7.09 23.11
CA LEU A 79 1.88 -8.34 22.74
C LEU A 79 2.88 -9.40 22.25
N PRO A 80 2.58 -10.70 22.44
CA PRO A 80 3.35 -11.75 21.82
C PRO A 80 3.44 -11.56 20.29
N PRO A 81 4.60 -11.82 19.68
CA PRO A 81 4.77 -11.68 18.23
C PRO A 81 3.71 -12.43 17.42
N GLY A 82 3.23 -11.82 16.36
CA GLY A 82 2.26 -12.41 15.43
C GLY A 82 0.79 -12.27 15.85
N ILE A 83 0.48 -11.86 17.08
CA ILE A 83 -0.93 -11.68 17.49
C ILE A 83 -1.59 -10.56 16.68
N ALA A 84 -1.00 -9.38 16.64
CA ALA A 84 -1.57 -8.26 15.91
C ALA A 84 -1.59 -8.55 14.40
N GLU A 85 -0.47 -8.99 13.84
CA GLU A 85 -0.27 -9.25 12.41
C GLU A 85 -1.23 -10.34 11.89
N SER A 86 -1.63 -11.29 12.74
CA SER A 86 -2.58 -12.32 12.33
C SER A 86 -3.97 -11.78 11.97
N ALA A 87 -4.37 -10.59 12.44
CA ALA A 87 -5.62 -9.95 12.02
C ALA A 87 -5.56 -9.53 10.54
N ILE A 88 -4.45 -8.91 10.11
CA ILE A 88 -4.25 -8.55 8.70
C ILE A 88 -4.26 -9.80 7.83
N MET A 89 -3.57 -10.86 8.25
CA MET A 89 -3.52 -12.11 7.50
C MET A 89 -4.91 -12.75 7.36
N LYS A 90 -5.73 -12.74 8.43
CA LYS A 90 -7.10 -13.23 8.38
C LYS A 90 -7.97 -12.43 7.40
N ILE A 91 -7.83 -11.10 7.37
CA ILE A 91 -8.55 -10.24 6.41
C ILE A 91 -8.09 -10.55 4.98
N ARG A 92 -6.78 -10.53 4.72
CA ARG A 92 -6.22 -10.79 3.38
C ARG A 92 -6.62 -12.16 2.83
N GLN A 93 -6.51 -13.20 3.64
CA GLN A 93 -6.88 -14.56 3.25
C GLN A 93 -8.40 -14.75 3.16
N GLY A 94 -9.14 -14.26 4.15
CA GLY A 94 -10.60 -14.44 4.21
C GLY A 94 -11.38 -13.71 3.13
N LEU A 95 -10.81 -12.63 2.57
CA LEU A 95 -11.35 -11.89 1.42
C LEU A 95 -10.62 -12.21 0.10
N ASP A 96 -9.63 -13.10 0.13
CA ASP A 96 -8.76 -13.42 -1.02
C ASP A 96 -8.17 -12.15 -1.68
N LEU A 97 -7.59 -11.26 -0.87
CA LEU A 97 -6.97 -10.01 -1.33
C LEU A 97 -5.60 -10.32 -1.94
N TYR A 98 -5.59 -10.95 -3.12
CA TYR A 98 -4.38 -11.52 -3.73
C TYR A 98 -3.42 -10.50 -4.33
N ILE A 99 -3.83 -9.25 -4.49
CA ILE A 99 -3.00 -8.16 -4.99
C ILE A 99 -2.64 -7.24 -3.83
N ASN A 100 -1.36 -7.01 -3.58
CA ASN A 100 -0.93 -5.88 -2.78
C ASN A 100 -0.28 -4.84 -3.70
N LEU A 101 -1.00 -3.74 -3.91
CA LEU A 101 -0.61 -2.65 -4.81
C LEU A 101 0.04 -1.55 -4.00
N ARG A 102 1.32 -1.26 -4.26
CA ARG A 102 2.12 -0.27 -3.54
C ARG A 102 2.79 0.72 -4.50
N PRO A 103 2.15 1.84 -4.82
CA PRO A 103 2.79 2.92 -5.59
C PRO A 103 3.85 3.64 -4.76
N VAL A 104 4.99 3.88 -5.37
CA VAL A 104 6.15 4.61 -4.81
C VAL A 104 6.44 5.77 -5.74
N LYS A 105 5.96 6.97 -5.39
CA LYS A 105 6.12 8.19 -6.18
C LYS A 105 6.89 9.26 -5.41
N LEU A 106 8.06 9.62 -5.92
CA LEU A 106 8.82 10.75 -5.39
C LEU A 106 8.29 12.07 -5.97
N TYR A 107 7.59 12.85 -5.16
CA TYR A 107 7.18 14.19 -5.56
C TYR A 107 8.39 15.08 -5.79
N ASN A 108 8.38 15.90 -6.84
CA ASN A 108 9.51 16.77 -7.16
C ASN A 108 9.93 17.67 -5.99
N VAL A 109 8.97 18.13 -5.21
CA VAL A 109 9.18 18.96 -4.02
C VAL A 109 9.85 18.22 -2.85
N LEU A 110 9.95 16.89 -2.93
CA LEU A 110 10.62 16.02 -1.94
C LEU A 110 11.94 15.43 -2.45
N ARG A 111 12.44 15.83 -3.62
CA ARG A 111 13.72 15.29 -4.16
C ARG A 111 14.88 15.41 -3.18
N GLU A 112 14.91 16.47 -2.37
CA GLU A 112 15.91 16.67 -1.33
C GLU A 112 15.87 15.67 -0.17
N LYS A 113 14.71 14.98 0.01
CA LYS A 113 14.50 13.96 1.04
C LYS A 113 14.85 12.56 0.56
N CYS A 114 14.97 12.36 -0.75
CA CYS A 114 15.45 11.11 -1.29
C CYS A 114 16.89 10.86 -0.84
N PRO A 115 17.19 9.68 -0.27
CA PRO A 115 18.55 9.38 0.21
C PRO A 115 19.55 9.17 -0.92
N LEU A 116 19.08 9.04 -2.15
CA LEU A 116 19.93 8.85 -3.32
C LEU A 116 20.55 10.15 -3.80
N LYS A 117 21.75 10.06 -4.35
CA LYS A 117 22.35 11.18 -5.09
C LYS A 117 21.47 11.55 -6.29
N SER A 118 21.41 12.83 -6.61
CA SER A 118 20.57 13.35 -7.70
C SER A 118 20.82 12.66 -9.05
N GLU A 119 22.06 12.23 -9.31
CA GLU A 119 22.45 11.49 -10.53
C GLU A 119 21.79 10.11 -10.63
N PHE A 120 21.46 9.45 -9.49
CA PHE A 120 20.78 8.15 -9.44
C PHE A 120 19.26 8.28 -9.51
N ILE A 121 18.69 9.40 -9.07
CA ILE A 121 17.25 9.64 -9.15
C ILE A 121 16.78 9.77 -10.62
N GLY A 122 17.67 10.23 -11.51
CA GLY A 122 17.37 10.37 -12.93
C GLY A 122 16.16 11.28 -13.17
N LYS A 123 15.19 10.77 -13.94
CA LYS A 123 13.94 11.48 -14.26
C LYS A 123 12.95 11.55 -13.09
N GLY A 124 13.17 10.78 -12.05
CA GLY A 124 12.29 10.68 -10.88
C GLY A 124 12.04 9.22 -10.49
N ILE A 125 11.29 9.02 -9.42
CA ILE A 125 10.88 7.69 -8.97
C ILE A 125 9.35 7.66 -9.05
N ASP A 126 8.83 6.76 -9.89
CA ASP A 126 7.39 6.51 -10.03
C ASP A 126 7.20 5.03 -10.39
N ILE A 127 7.22 4.20 -9.36
CA ILE A 127 7.20 2.75 -9.47
C ILE A 127 5.95 2.24 -8.77
N THR A 128 5.23 1.31 -9.40
CA THR A 128 4.16 0.59 -8.72
C THR A 128 4.53 -0.88 -8.55
N PHE A 129 4.65 -1.30 -7.30
CA PHE A 129 4.84 -2.70 -6.96
C PHE A 129 3.49 -3.43 -6.95
N VAL A 130 3.40 -4.50 -7.70
CA VAL A 130 2.28 -5.45 -7.75
C VAL A 130 2.74 -6.74 -7.09
N ARG A 131 2.54 -6.83 -5.78
CA ARG A 131 2.96 -7.94 -4.94
C ARG A 131 1.86 -8.99 -4.87
N GLU A 132 2.16 -10.26 -5.14
CA GLU A 132 1.28 -11.36 -4.80
C GLU A 132 1.13 -11.43 -3.26
N ASN A 133 -0.08 -11.59 -2.75
CA ASN A 133 -0.37 -11.30 -1.34
C ASN A 133 -1.00 -12.46 -0.55
N THR A 134 -1.29 -13.59 -1.18
CA THR A 134 -2.00 -14.74 -0.56
C THR A 134 -1.25 -16.05 -0.64
N GLU A 135 -0.19 -16.12 -1.44
CA GLU A 135 0.65 -17.32 -1.61
C GLU A 135 2.08 -17.12 -1.07
N GLY A 136 2.96 -18.04 -1.40
CA GLY A 136 4.35 -18.00 -0.98
C GLY A 136 4.57 -18.44 0.47
N LEU A 137 5.56 -17.87 1.14
CA LEU A 137 5.87 -18.16 2.54
C LEU A 137 4.80 -17.66 3.52
N TYR A 138 4.06 -16.62 3.15
CA TYR A 138 3.00 -16.04 3.97
C TYR A 138 1.72 -16.90 4.03
N LYS A 139 1.65 -18.02 3.30
CA LYS A 139 0.68 -19.09 3.57
C LYS A 139 0.87 -19.71 4.96
N ASN A 140 2.01 -19.44 5.59
CA ASN A 140 2.37 -19.91 6.92
C ASN A 140 2.27 -21.43 7.08
N ILE A 141 2.70 -22.17 6.06
CA ILE A 141 2.82 -23.63 6.10
C ILE A 141 4.22 -23.94 6.58
N GLY A 142 4.34 -24.47 7.78
CA GLY A 142 5.65 -24.75 8.34
C GLY A 142 5.58 -25.32 9.75
N LYS A 143 6.75 -25.50 10.35
CA LYS A 143 6.90 -26.03 11.69
C LYS A 143 8.07 -25.34 12.40
N LEU A 144 7.85 -24.94 13.64
CA LEU A 144 8.90 -24.48 14.56
C LEU A 144 9.16 -25.61 15.56
N GLY A 145 10.38 -26.15 15.57
CA GLY A 145 10.89 -27.08 16.57
C GLY A 145 11.94 -26.41 17.46
N GLU A 146 12.52 -27.16 18.40
CA GLU A 146 13.57 -26.66 19.30
C GLU A 146 14.89 -26.43 18.57
N ASP A 147 15.27 -27.36 17.68
CA ASP A 147 16.56 -27.35 16.99
C ASP A 147 16.48 -26.98 15.49
N SER A 148 15.29 -26.94 14.94
CA SER A 148 15.08 -26.64 13.54
C SER A 148 13.72 -26.00 13.27
N ALA A 149 13.65 -25.19 12.21
CA ALA A 149 12.40 -24.60 11.73
C ALA A 149 12.32 -24.69 10.22
N GLU A 150 11.13 -24.88 9.70
CA GLU A 150 10.86 -24.96 8.26
C GLU A 150 9.62 -24.16 7.87
N ASN A 151 9.69 -23.54 6.69
CA ASN A 151 8.55 -22.93 6.04
C ASN A 151 8.51 -23.34 4.56
N LEU A 152 7.33 -23.71 4.08
CA LEU A 152 7.10 -24.11 2.71
C LEU A 152 6.64 -22.93 1.87
N MET A 153 7.43 -22.56 0.85
CA MET A 153 7.04 -21.58 -0.17
C MET A 153 6.25 -22.29 -1.26
N VAL A 154 5.00 -21.88 -1.45
CA VAL A 154 4.11 -22.49 -2.48
C VAL A 154 3.53 -21.38 -3.35
N TYR A 155 3.71 -21.51 -4.67
CA TYR A 155 3.02 -20.74 -5.69
C TYR A 155 2.31 -21.69 -6.64
N THR A 156 1.04 -21.41 -6.93
CA THR A 156 0.25 -22.14 -7.92
C THR A 156 0.29 -21.43 -9.27
N ARG A 157 0.00 -22.14 -10.35
CA ARG A 157 -0.17 -21.53 -11.67
C ARG A 157 -1.26 -20.46 -11.63
N GLU A 158 -2.42 -20.78 -11.07
CA GLU A 158 -3.56 -19.87 -10.95
C GLU A 158 -3.18 -18.59 -10.18
N GLY A 159 -2.49 -18.72 -9.04
CA GLY A 159 -2.00 -17.56 -8.26
C GLY A 159 -1.03 -16.70 -9.06
N CYS A 160 -0.10 -17.31 -9.82
CA CYS A 160 0.82 -16.55 -10.67
C CYS A 160 0.10 -15.86 -11.84
N GLU A 161 -0.80 -16.56 -12.53
CA GLU A 161 -1.54 -16.00 -13.68
C GLU A 161 -2.41 -14.82 -13.28
N ARG A 162 -3.16 -14.90 -12.17
CA ARG A 162 -4.04 -13.81 -11.74
C ARG A 162 -3.30 -12.53 -11.36
N ILE A 163 -2.14 -12.65 -10.68
CA ILE A 163 -1.36 -11.46 -10.31
C ILE A 163 -0.64 -10.84 -11.51
N MET A 164 -0.11 -11.66 -12.42
CA MET A 164 0.53 -11.18 -13.64
C MET A 164 -0.47 -10.52 -14.57
N LYS A 165 -1.66 -11.11 -14.75
CA LYS A 165 -2.76 -10.48 -15.49
C LYS A 165 -3.07 -9.10 -14.93
N PHE A 166 -3.21 -8.97 -13.61
CA PHE A 166 -3.44 -7.67 -13.00
C PHE A 166 -2.29 -6.69 -13.28
N ALA A 167 -1.03 -7.12 -13.15
CA ALA A 167 0.12 -6.27 -13.40
C ALA A 167 0.17 -5.73 -14.84
N PHE A 168 -0.09 -6.57 -15.83
CA PHE A 168 -0.16 -6.16 -17.24
C PHE A 168 -1.33 -5.23 -17.53
N GLU A 169 -2.54 -5.54 -17.02
CA GLU A 169 -3.71 -4.66 -17.19
C GLU A 169 -3.52 -3.33 -16.47
N PHE A 170 -2.89 -3.33 -15.29
CA PHE A 170 -2.51 -2.12 -14.57
C PHE A 170 -1.52 -1.27 -15.38
N ALA A 171 -0.48 -1.88 -15.92
CA ALA A 171 0.49 -1.20 -16.77
C ALA A 171 -0.19 -0.58 -18.00
N LYS A 172 -1.08 -1.31 -18.68
CA LYS A 172 -1.85 -0.83 -19.81
C LYS A 172 -2.76 0.35 -19.45
N LYS A 173 -3.53 0.25 -18.34
CA LYS A 173 -4.42 1.30 -17.81
C LYS A 173 -3.63 2.59 -17.54
N ASN A 174 -2.44 2.47 -16.95
CA ASN A 174 -1.59 3.60 -16.58
C ASN A 174 -0.59 4.04 -17.68
N ARG A 175 -0.64 3.41 -18.86
CA ARG A 175 0.26 3.69 -19.99
C ARG A 175 1.75 3.48 -19.66
N HIS A 176 2.03 2.58 -18.73
CA HIS A 176 3.39 2.14 -18.43
C HIS A 176 3.95 1.37 -19.63
N LYS A 177 5.22 1.59 -19.92
CA LYS A 177 5.89 1.02 -21.08
C LYS A 177 6.57 -0.30 -20.78
N ILE A 178 6.87 -0.55 -19.50
CA ILE A 178 7.60 -1.73 -19.04
C ILE A 178 6.94 -2.38 -17.84
N VAL A 179 6.88 -3.71 -17.85
CA VAL A 179 6.59 -4.56 -16.69
C VAL A 179 7.82 -5.38 -16.36
N THR A 180 8.35 -5.18 -15.15
CA THR A 180 9.51 -5.92 -14.63
C THR A 180 9.03 -7.03 -13.69
N SER A 181 9.40 -8.28 -13.97
CA SER A 181 9.20 -9.40 -13.06
C SER A 181 10.41 -9.60 -12.17
N VAL A 182 10.19 -9.67 -10.85
CA VAL A 182 11.27 -9.85 -9.88
C VAL A 182 11.14 -11.21 -9.18
N ASP A 183 12.19 -12.03 -9.26
CA ASP A 183 12.20 -13.39 -8.75
C ASP A 183 13.59 -13.90 -8.33
N LYS A 184 13.72 -15.19 -8.00
CA LYS A 184 14.98 -15.89 -7.72
C LYS A 184 15.07 -17.21 -8.53
N ALA A 185 14.75 -17.17 -9.83
CA ALA A 185 14.61 -18.36 -10.68
C ALA A 185 15.92 -19.14 -10.89
N ASN A 186 17.09 -18.55 -10.62
CA ASN A 186 18.36 -19.27 -10.65
C ASN A 186 18.47 -20.33 -9.52
N ILE A 187 17.68 -20.20 -8.43
CA ILE A 187 17.73 -21.12 -7.28
C ILE A 187 16.37 -21.79 -7.05
N LEU A 188 15.29 -21.01 -6.94
CA LEU A 188 13.99 -21.47 -6.44
C LEU A 188 13.10 -22.04 -7.55
N ASN A 189 12.58 -23.25 -7.33
CA ASN A 189 11.62 -23.86 -8.27
C ASN A 189 10.31 -23.05 -8.37
N THR A 190 9.85 -22.44 -7.27
CA THR A 190 8.72 -21.53 -7.26
C THR A 190 8.94 -20.34 -8.18
N SER A 191 10.13 -19.75 -8.17
CA SER A 191 10.50 -18.65 -9.07
C SER A 191 10.69 -19.09 -10.52
N LYS A 192 11.12 -20.35 -10.77
CA LYS A 192 11.16 -20.89 -12.14
C LYS A 192 9.75 -21.02 -12.73
N LEU A 193 8.77 -21.48 -11.93
CA LEU A 193 7.37 -21.52 -12.34
C LEU A 193 6.84 -20.10 -12.59
N TRP A 194 7.10 -19.17 -11.66
CA TRP A 194 6.73 -17.75 -11.77
C TRP A 194 7.23 -17.14 -13.08
N ARG A 195 8.53 -17.23 -13.37
CA ARG A 195 9.17 -16.68 -14.57
C ARG A 195 8.62 -17.31 -15.85
N LYS A 196 8.42 -18.63 -15.84
CA LYS A 196 7.81 -19.35 -16.97
C LYS A 196 6.44 -18.77 -17.31
N ILE A 197 5.57 -18.58 -16.31
CA ILE A 197 4.22 -18.04 -16.50
C ILE A 197 4.27 -16.58 -16.94
N PHE A 198 5.18 -15.78 -16.39
CA PHE A 198 5.39 -14.40 -16.82
C PHE A 198 5.70 -14.31 -18.32
N HIS A 199 6.60 -15.15 -18.82
CA HIS A 199 6.92 -15.19 -20.25
C HIS A 199 5.76 -15.73 -21.10
N GLU A 200 5.04 -16.73 -20.62
CA GLU A 200 3.85 -17.23 -21.33
C GLU A 200 2.81 -16.13 -21.52
N MET A 201 2.55 -15.32 -20.48
CA MET A 201 1.54 -14.27 -20.51
C MET A 201 1.98 -13.00 -21.23
N SER A 202 3.28 -12.69 -21.24
CA SER A 202 3.81 -11.48 -21.87
C SER A 202 3.50 -11.42 -23.38
N GLY A 203 3.33 -12.56 -24.03
CA GLY A 203 2.95 -12.66 -25.44
C GLY A 203 1.62 -11.99 -25.80
N ASP A 204 0.69 -11.93 -24.84
CA ASP A 204 -0.62 -11.29 -25.01
C ASP A 204 -0.56 -9.75 -24.89
N TYR A 205 0.58 -9.20 -24.46
CA TYR A 205 0.79 -7.76 -24.19
C TYR A 205 1.92 -7.16 -25.01
N SER A 206 1.95 -7.40 -26.31
CA SER A 206 3.03 -7.04 -27.25
C SER A 206 3.42 -5.54 -27.27
N ASN A 207 2.57 -4.65 -26.77
CA ASN A 207 2.83 -3.21 -26.66
C ASN A 207 3.52 -2.81 -25.34
N ILE A 208 3.81 -3.76 -24.46
CA ILE A 208 4.46 -3.53 -23.17
C ILE A 208 5.81 -4.27 -23.20
N GLU A 209 6.89 -3.55 -22.96
CA GLU A 209 8.20 -4.15 -22.77
C GLU A 209 8.23 -4.99 -21.50
N THR A 210 8.93 -6.12 -21.52
CA THR A 210 9.02 -7.00 -20.37
C THR A 210 10.48 -7.34 -20.08
N GLU A 211 10.82 -7.35 -18.80
CA GLU A 211 12.08 -7.84 -18.30
C GLU A 211 11.90 -8.70 -17.06
N ASP A 212 12.82 -9.62 -16.82
CA ASP A 212 12.90 -10.35 -15.57
C ASP A 212 14.25 -10.12 -14.89
N ILE A 213 14.24 -9.83 -13.61
CA ILE A 213 15.43 -9.51 -12.84
C ILE A 213 15.44 -10.38 -11.56
N TYR A 214 16.61 -10.91 -11.20
CA TYR A 214 16.78 -11.56 -9.91
C TYR A 214 16.67 -10.53 -8.78
N ILE A 215 16.04 -10.91 -7.68
CA ILE A 215 15.76 -10.03 -6.53
C ILE A 215 17.02 -9.29 -6.02
N ASP A 216 18.15 -9.98 -5.92
CA ASP A 216 19.42 -9.41 -5.47
C ASP A 216 20.00 -8.38 -6.47
N ALA A 217 19.80 -8.57 -7.75
CA ALA A 217 20.15 -7.58 -8.77
C ALA A 217 19.16 -6.40 -8.76
N PHE A 218 17.87 -6.68 -8.55
CA PHE A 218 16.83 -5.64 -8.49
C PHE A 218 17.08 -4.62 -7.36
N THR A 219 17.45 -5.07 -6.15
CA THR A 219 17.77 -4.15 -5.03
C THR A 219 18.89 -3.19 -5.39
N GLN A 220 19.92 -3.64 -6.13
CA GLN A 220 20.99 -2.78 -6.62
C GLN A 220 20.48 -1.76 -7.66
N TRP A 221 19.63 -2.20 -8.59
CA TRP A 221 19.07 -1.33 -9.62
C TRP A 221 18.08 -0.32 -9.05
N LEU A 222 17.32 -0.68 -8.02
CA LEU A 222 16.40 0.21 -7.33
C LEU A 222 17.13 1.42 -6.72
N ILE A 223 18.37 1.23 -6.25
CA ILE A 223 19.24 2.30 -5.76
C ILE A 223 19.93 3.05 -6.91
N ARG A 224 20.40 2.31 -7.92
CA ARG A 224 21.29 2.87 -8.95
C ARG A 224 20.57 3.59 -10.07
N ALA A 225 19.37 3.13 -10.45
CA ALA A 225 18.59 3.67 -11.55
C ALA A 225 17.08 3.36 -11.34
N PRO A 226 16.44 3.91 -10.28
CA PRO A 226 15.02 3.64 -10.00
C PRO A 226 14.10 4.12 -11.12
N ASP A 227 14.49 5.14 -11.87
CA ASP A 227 13.72 5.75 -12.95
C ASP A 227 13.50 4.85 -14.18
N ARG A 228 14.16 3.68 -14.23
CA ARG A 228 13.94 2.68 -15.27
C ARG A 228 12.70 1.81 -15.03
N PHE A 229 12.20 1.73 -13.79
CA PHE A 229 11.09 0.87 -13.43
C PHE A 229 9.75 1.63 -13.44
N GLN A 230 8.68 0.92 -13.80
CA GLN A 230 7.32 1.45 -13.79
C GLN A 230 6.38 0.49 -13.05
N THR A 231 5.98 -0.64 -13.66
CA THR A 231 5.23 -1.69 -12.96
C THR A 231 6.17 -2.84 -12.63
N VAL A 232 6.25 -3.20 -11.36
CA VAL A 232 7.10 -4.31 -10.88
C VAL A 232 6.21 -5.38 -10.28
N VAL A 233 6.18 -6.58 -10.89
CA VAL A 233 5.41 -7.73 -10.38
C VAL A 233 6.33 -8.72 -9.69
N THR A 234 5.94 -9.18 -8.50
CA THR A 234 6.79 -10.07 -7.70
C THR A 234 6.01 -10.90 -6.69
N GLY A 235 6.64 -11.98 -6.22
CA GLY A 235 6.10 -12.83 -5.17
C GLY A 235 6.02 -12.14 -3.81
N ASN A 236 5.28 -12.72 -2.89
CA ASN A 236 4.86 -12.13 -1.62
C ASN A 236 6.02 -11.57 -0.78
N MET A 237 6.95 -12.42 -0.36
CA MET A 237 8.06 -12.01 0.51
C MET A 237 9.00 -10.99 -0.19
N PHE A 238 9.36 -11.23 -1.44
CA PHE A 238 10.22 -10.30 -2.18
C PHE A 238 9.55 -8.94 -2.35
N GLY A 239 8.26 -8.94 -2.67
CA GLY A 239 7.46 -7.72 -2.81
C GLY A 239 7.37 -6.92 -1.53
N ASP A 240 7.27 -7.59 -0.37
CA ASP A 240 7.29 -6.93 0.92
C ASP A 240 8.60 -6.15 1.13
N ILE A 241 9.72 -6.82 0.96
CA ILE A 241 11.05 -6.24 1.20
C ILE A 241 11.34 -5.06 0.25
N ILE A 242 11.18 -5.28 -1.07
CA ILE A 242 11.57 -4.26 -2.05
C ILE A 242 10.61 -3.07 -2.13
N SER A 243 9.34 -3.24 -1.76
CA SER A 243 8.41 -2.11 -1.74
C SER A 243 8.63 -1.21 -0.52
N ASP A 244 9.08 -1.75 0.62
CA ASP A 244 9.47 -0.96 1.78
C ASP A 244 10.78 -0.20 1.52
N GLU A 245 11.76 -0.84 0.84
CA GLU A 245 12.95 -0.16 0.34
C GLU A 245 12.57 0.99 -0.60
N GLY A 246 11.68 0.73 -1.56
CA GLY A 246 11.15 1.75 -2.47
C GLY A 246 10.44 2.91 -1.75
N ALA A 247 9.61 2.60 -0.75
CA ALA A 247 8.92 3.61 0.03
C ALA A 247 9.89 4.52 0.82
N PHE A 248 11.02 3.99 1.26
CA PHE A 248 12.05 4.82 1.89
C PHE A 248 12.69 5.81 0.91
N LEU A 249 12.81 5.45 -0.37
CA LEU A 249 13.39 6.33 -1.39
C LEU A 249 12.55 7.59 -1.68
N ILE A 250 11.28 7.61 -1.33
CA ILE A 250 10.40 8.78 -1.56
C ILE A 250 10.33 9.75 -0.38
N GLY A 251 11.23 9.56 0.58
CA GLY A 251 11.46 10.48 1.70
C GLY A 251 11.02 9.95 3.05
N SER A 252 9.98 9.15 3.14
CA SER A 252 9.51 8.51 4.39
C SER A 252 8.52 7.39 4.10
N LEU A 253 8.47 6.37 4.97
CA LEU A 253 7.41 5.36 4.97
C LEU A 253 6.01 5.97 5.14
N GLY A 254 5.90 7.10 5.84
CA GLY A 254 4.65 7.84 6.01
C GLY A 254 4.06 8.40 4.71
N MET A 255 4.82 8.37 3.61
CA MET A 255 4.36 8.78 2.27
C MET A 255 3.72 7.64 1.47
N GLY A 256 3.95 6.39 1.87
CA GLY A 256 3.61 5.21 1.06
C GLY A 256 2.16 4.73 1.25
N PRO A 257 1.34 4.71 0.20
CA PRO A 257 0.04 4.05 0.22
C PRO A 257 0.13 2.57 -0.12
N SER A 258 -0.89 1.81 0.29
CA SER A 258 -1.05 0.41 -0.06
C SER A 258 -2.52 0.04 -0.26
N GLY A 259 -2.80 -0.77 -1.27
CA GLY A 259 -4.09 -1.40 -1.48
C GLY A 259 -3.94 -2.92 -1.49
N ASN A 260 -4.72 -3.62 -0.66
CA ASN A 260 -4.87 -5.07 -0.73
C ASN A 260 -6.16 -5.34 -1.48
N ILE A 261 -6.07 -5.85 -2.70
CA ILE A 261 -7.15 -5.77 -3.68
C ILE A 261 -7.58 -7.15 -4.15
N HIS A 262 -8.89 -7.32 -4.27
CA HIS A 262 -9.51 -8.33 -5.10
C HIS A 262 -10.47 -7.62 -6.06
N PRO A 263 -10.17 -7.56 -7.37
CA PRO A 263 -11.02 -6.87 -8.33
C PRO A 263 -12.48 -7.32 -8.26
N GLY A 264 -13.40 -6.35 -8.12
CA GLY A 264 -14.83 -6.61 -8.04
C GLY A 264 -15.34 -7.10 -6.67
N LYS A 265 -14.48 -7.12 -5.64
CA LYS A 265 -14.85 -7.44 -4.25
C LYS A 265 -14.35 -6.36 -3.28
N VAL A 266 -14.74 -6.51 -2.00
CA VAL A 266 -14.23 -5.66 -0.93
C VAL A 266 -12.71 -5.71 -0.92
N SER A 267 -12.08 -4.55 -0.93
CA SER A 267 -10.63 -4.38 -0.88
C SER A 267 -10.25 -3.53 0.32
N MET A 268 -9.02 -3.69 0.82
CA MET A 268 -8.50 -3.00 1.99
C MET A 268 -7.42 -2.00 1.58
N TYR A 269 -7.52 -0.78 2.09
CA TYR A 269 -6.61 0.32 1.81
C TYR A 269 -5.97 0.81 3.10
N GLU A 270 -4.65 0.80 3.16
CA GLU A 270 -3.85 1.07 4.35
C GLU A 270 -2.55 1.79 3.99
N PRO A 271 -1.94 2.58 4.88
CA PRO A 271 -0.57 3.06 4.66
C PRO A 271 0.42 1.87 4.72
N ILE A 272 1.59 2.02 4.10
CA ILE A 272 2.65 1.00 4.17
C ILE A 272 3.24 0.90 5.59
N HIS A 273 3.31 2.02 6.32
CA HIS A 273 3.91 2.06 7.66
C HIS A 273 3.11 1.25 8.68
N GLY A 274 3.80 0.75 9.71
CA GLY A 274 3.19 0.07 10.86
C GLY A 274 2.58 1.03 11.87
N SER A 275 2.27 0.51 13.05
CA SER A 275 1.62 1.23 14.17
C SER A 275 2.45 2.35 14.79
N ALA A 276 3.76 2.37 14.59
CA ALA A 276 4.70 3.38 15.09
C ALA A 276 4.41 3.79 16.57
N PRO A 277 4.50 2.85 17.52
CA PRO A 277 4.09 3.07 18.90
C PRO A 277 4.84 4.22 19.58
N ASP A 278 6.07 4.49 19.13
CA ASP A 278 6.89 5.57 19.68
C ASP A 278 6.33 6.97 19.45
N ILE A 279 5.50 7.16 18.42
CA ILE A 279 4.89 8.45 18.08
C ILE A 279 3.38 8.46 18.27
N ALA A 280 2.79 7.37 18.68
CA ALA A 280 1.35 7.26 18.91
C ALA A 280 0.86 8.30 19.93
N GLY A 281 -0.26 8.98 19.64
CA GLY A 281 -0.87 10.00 20.49
C GLY A 281 -0.14 11.35 20.52
N LYS A 282 0.98 11.49 19.80
CA LYS A 282 1.75 12.74 19.77
C LYS A 282 1.31 13.72 18.67
N GLY A 283 0.41 13.32 17.79
CA GLY A 283 -0.09 14.15 16.69
C GLY A 283 0.97 14.53 15.65
N ILE A 284 2.02 13.70 15.48
CA ILE A 284 3.15 13.96 14.56
C ILE A 284 3.27 12.92 13.46
N ALA A 285 2.41 11.91 13.43
CA ALA A 285 2.39 10.90 12.38
C ALA A 285 2.03 11.56 11.04
N ASN A 286 2.71 11.14 9.96
CA ASN A 286 2.43 11.62 8.62
C ASN A 286 1.16 10.94 8.07
N PRO A 287 0.07 11.68 7.77
CA PRO A 287 -1.18 11.09 7.30
C PRO A 287 -1.22 10.85 5.79
N ILE A 288 -0.18 11.27 5.05
CA ILE A 288 -0.19 11.29 3.57
C ILE A 288 -0.34 9.88 3.01
N GLY A 289 0.34 8.87 3.59
CA GLY A 289 0.20 7.48 3.16
C GLY A 289 -1.25 6.98 3.23
N THR A 290 -1.97 7.29 4.31
CA THR A 290 -3.40 6.95 4.46
C THR A 290 -4.27 7.75 3.49
N ILE A 291 -4.00 9.03 3.29
CA ILE A 291 -4.73 9.87 2.31
C ILE A 291 -4.52 9.35 0.88
N LEU A 292 -3.31 8.96 0.53
CA LEU A 292 -3.02 8.34 -0.77
C LEU A 292 -3.60 6.91 -0.88
N SER A 293 -3.81 6.21 0.24
CA SER A 293 -4.56 4.94 0.24
C SER A 293 -6.05 5.17 -0.06
N VAL A 294 -6.63 6.29 0.40
CA VAL A 294 -7.97 6.73 -0.05
C VAL A 294 -7.98 7.04 -1.55
N LYS A 295 -6.92 7.66 -2.10
CA LYS A 295 -6.76 7.82 -3.55
C LYS A 295 -6.86 6.47 -4.27
N LEU A 296 -6.10 5.44 -3.82
CA LEU A 296 -6.17 4.10 -4.40
C LEU A 296 -7.57 3.49 -4.29
N MET A 297 -8.29 3.73 -3.20
CA MET A 297 -9.68 3.28 -3.03
C MET A 297 -10.58 3.84 -4.16
N PHE A 298 -10.44 5.12 -4.50
CA PHE A 298 -11.18 5.71 -5.62
C PHE A 298 -10.78 5.11 -6.96
N GLU A 299 -9.49 4.92 -7.20
CA GLU A 299 -8.98 4.43 -8.48
C GLU A 299 -9.32 2.96 -8.74
N GLU A 300 -9.25 2.10 -7.70
CA GLU A 300 -9.34 0.65 -7.85
C GLU A 300 -10.70 0.06 -7.45
N SER A 301 -11.35 0.57 -6.39
CA SER A 301 -12.68 0.08 -5.98
C SER A 301 -13.83 0.88 -6.55
N PHE A 302 -13.68 2.20 -6.67
CA PHE A 302 -14.78 3.06 -7.15
C PHE A 302 -14.61 3.50 -8.61
N HIS A 303 -13.52 3.10 -9.25
CA HIS A 303 -13.22 3.39 -10.66
C HIS A 303 -13.32 4.88 -11.01
N SER A 304 -12.92 5.75 -10.08
CA SER A 304 -12.92 7.21 -10.21
C SER A 304 -11.49 7.76 -10.20
N SER A 305 -10.79 7.59 -11.32
CA SER A 305 -9.41 8.08 -11.48
C SER A 305 -9.32 9.62 -11.41
N GLU A 306 -10.41 10.33 -11.74
CA GLU A 306 -10.47 11.79 -11.64
C GLU A 306 -10.34 12.25 -10.19
N ILE A 307 -11.14 11.68 -9.28
CA ILE A 307 -11.06 12.00 -7.85
C ILE A 307 -9.69 11.60 -7.30
N GLY A 308 -9.19 10.41 -7.69
CA GLY A 308 -7.85 9.97 -7.33
C GLY A 308 -6.78 10.99 -7.72
N LYS A 309 -6.84 11.52 -8.93
CA LYS A 309 -5.92 12.56 -9.42
C LYS A 309 -6.03 13.87 -8.63
N GLU A 310 -7.23 14.29 -8.27
CA GLU A 310 -7.40 15.53 -7.48
C GLU A 310 -6.88 15.38 -6.05
N ILE A 311 -6.99 14.19 -5.44
CA ILE A 311 -6.35 13.89 -4.15
C ILE A 311 -4.82 13.97 -4.28
N ASP A 312 -4.24 13.36 -5.32
CA ASP A 312 -2.79 13.41 -5.60
C ASP A 312 -2.29 14.86 -5.78
N ASN A 313 -3.01 15.66 -6.58
CA ASN A 313 -2.74 17.07 -6.81
C ASN A 313 -2.82 17.88 -5.50
N ALA A 314 -3.78 17.58 -4.63
CA ALA A 314 -3.95 18.25 -3.34
C ALA A 314 -2.79 17.93 -2.38
N VAL A 315 -2.31 16.69 -2.37
CA VAL A 315 -1.12 16.29 -1.61
C VAL A 315 0.11 17.04 -2.11
N GLU A 316 0.36 17.07 -3.43
CA GLU A 316 1.50 17.78 -4.00
C GLU A 316 1.47 19.29 -3.67
N ALA A 317 0.29 19.91 -3.76
CA ALA A 317 0.12 21.33 -3.42
C ALA A 317 0.36 21.60 -1.92
N ALA A 318 -0.11 20.71 -1.04
CA ALA A 318 0.13 20.83 0.40
C ALA A 318 1.61 20.69 0.75
N LEU A 319 2.30 19.76 0.09
CA LEU A 319 3.73 19.56 0.25
C LEU A 319 4.59 20.78 -0.16
N GLN A 320 4.09 21.71 -0.93
CA GLN A 320 4.77 23.00 -1.25
C GLN A 320 4.70 24.00 -0.10
N GLU A 321 3.73 23.87 0.81
CA GLU A 321 3.46 24.87 1.87
C GLU A 321 3.87 24.38 3.27
N GLY A 322 3.91 23.06 3.51
CA GLY A 322 4.25 22.49 4.81
C GLY A 322 4.75 21.06 4.72
N ARG A 323 5.33 20.57 5.81
CA ARG A 323 5.89 19.22 5.93
C ARG A 323 5.55 18.64 7.30
N THR A 324 5.34 17.33 7.35
CA THR A 324 5.37 16.60 8.63
C THR A 324 6.82 16.39 9.10
N LEU A 325 6.98 16.00 10.34
CA LEU A 325 8.31 15.90 10.99
C LEU A 325 9.26 14.94 10.25
N ASP A 326 8.76 13.82 9.75
CA ASP A 326 9.53 12.79 9.04
C ASP A 326 10.08 13.25 7.67
N ILE A 327 9.45 14.27 7.09
CA ILE A 327 9.85 14.91 5.82
C ILE A 327 10.09 16.40 5.98
N GLU A 328 10.46 16.87 7.18
CA GLU A 328 10.64 18.29 7.50
C GLU A 328 11.56 19.01 6.53
N SER A 329 11.35 20.31 6.37
CA SER A 329 12.20 21.21 5.59
C SER A 329 12.56 22.44 6.40
N LYS A 330 13.80 22.89 6.30
CA LYS A 330 14.25 24.11 6.99
C LYS A 330 13.53 25.39 6.53
N SER A 331 12.94 25.38 5.35
CA SER A 331 12.29 26.54 4.73
C SER A 331 10.77 26.54 4.87
N LEU A 332 10.16 25.46 5.35
CA LEU A 332 8.72 25.31 5.46
C LEU A 332 8.30 25.02 6.91
N LYS A 333 7.02 25.32 7.23
CA LYS A 333 6.45 24.98 8.53
C LYS A 333 6.39 23.47 8.72
N THR A 334 6.82 22.98 9.89
CA THR A 334 6.55 21.62 10.33
C THR A 334 5.11 21.54 10.83
N LEU A 335 4.33 20.62 10.26
CA LEU A 335 2.91 20.43 10.51
C LEU A 335 2.68 19.17 11.35
N SER A 336 1.71 19.24 12.25
CA SER A 336 1.14 18.07 12.93
C SER A 336 0.33 17.21 11.94
N THR A 337 -0.05 16.00 12.38
CA THR A 337 -0.94 15.09 11.63
C THR A 337 -2.21 15.81 11.18
N ILE A 338 -2.88 16.51 12.11
CA ILE A 338 -4.13 17.22 11.84
C ILE A 338 -3.91 18.40 10.89
N GLU A 339 -2.88 19.23 11.13
CA GLU A 339 -2.59 20.39 10.27
C GLU A 339 -2.27 19.97 8.84
N MET A 340 -1.55 18.86 8.64
CA MET A 340 -1.28 18.32 7.29
C MET A 340 -2.57 17.84 6.63
N GLY A 341 -3.40 17.09 7.35
CA GLY A 341 -4.69 16.65 6.84
C GLY A 341 -5.63 17.81 6.49
N ASP A 342 -5.69 18.85 7.33
CA ASP A 342 -6.50 20.05 7.08
C ASP A 342 -5.99 20.83 5.85
N LEU A 343 -4.67 20.93 5.68
CA LEU A 343 -4.08 21.57 4.51
C LEU A 343 -4.44 20.82 3.23
N ILE A 344 -4.27 19.50 3.20
CA ILE A 344 -4.64 18.68 2.04
C ILE A 344 -6.15 18.78 1.75
N ALA A 345 -6.99 18.69 2.79
CA ALA A 345 -8.45 18.82 2.66
C ALA A 345 -8.84 20.19 2.05
N SER A 346 -8.19 21.27 2.48
CA SER A 346 -8.40 22.63 1.92
C SER A 346 -8.01 22.70 0.45
N LYS A 347 -6.86 22.09 0.06
CA LYS A 347 -6.43 22.04 -1.35
C LYS A 347 -7.40 21.25 -2.20
N LEU A 348 -7.84 20.08 -1.72
CA LEU A 348 -8.81 19.22 -2.41
C LEU A 348 -10.15 19.93 -2.61
N LYS A 349 -10.67 20.58 -1.55
CA LYS A 349 -11.90 21.38 -1.63
C LYS A 349 -11.85 22.42 -2.73
N ASN A 350 -10.73 23.13 -2.89
CA ASN A 350 -10.56 24.14 -3.93
C ASN A 350 -10.55 23.52 -5.34
N LYS A 351 -10.01 22.31 -5.47
CA LYS A 351 -9.97 21.58 -6.75
C LYS A 351 -11.34 21.05 -7.17
N LEU A 352 -12.10 20.51 -6.22
CA LEU A 352 -13.42 19.94 -6.50
C LEU A 352 -14.52 21.01 -6.73
N LYS A 353 -14.25 22.28 -6.38
CA LYS A 353 -15.15 23.41 -6.65
C LYS A 353 -14.95 24.02 -8.03
N ALA A 354 -13.78 23.85 -8.64
CA ALA A 354 -13.40 24.44 -9.92
C ALA A 354 -13.92 23.62 -11.11
#